data_c492371baceedd6e95faa3523405454d
#
_entry.id   c492371baceedd6e95faa3523405454d
#
_cell.length_a   1.000
_cell.length_b   1.000
_cell.length_c   1.000
_cell.angle_alpha   90.00
_cell.angle_beta   90.00
_cell.angle_gamma   90.00
#
_symmetry.space_group_name_H-M   'P 1'
#
loop_
_entity.id
_entity.type
_entity.pdbx_description
1 polymer ?
#
loop_
_entity_poly.entity_id
_entity_poly.type
_entity_poly.pdbx_seq_one_letter_code
_entity_poly.pdbx_strand_id
1 'polypeptide(L)'
;MSPTKSEKNGAVTVYTQPGLPASTQQAEPRGDMPSFAIALGGGGARGIAHIPILEALDELGIRPHIIAGTSIGALMGAAYASGISGADMRSYCSELFSKRVAVIKRLFSRLNSEDNSFTGFLSKTMNATMPFFPGERVLEALLPPELPATFEGLKIPFLAVTTDFYMQTQYVISEGPLIPAIAASAALPGVLRPVELDGRVLVDGGFVNPLPFDVFKGEADVTAAIDVSPGPSRGKDGKKQFPSLMEAMVGSPQIALNTIIREKLKTNAPDILIRPHIGHFLVLDFFKFEEIFTASEAAKEEFKRACEKAITRHRKTLGRG
;
A
#
# COMPACT_ATOMS: atom_id res chain seq x y z
N MET A 1 9.30 -15.63 53.87
CA MET A 1 8.09 -15.90 53.06
C MET A 1 8.44 -15.72 51.60
N SER A 2 8.64 -16.82 50.89
CA SER A 2 8.99 -16.79 49.45
C SER A 2 7.73 -16.63 48.61
N PRO A 3 7.76 -15.87 47.49
CA PRO A 3 6.61 -15.78 46.59
C PRO A 3 6.55 -17.03 45.69
N THR A 4 5.38 -17.63 45.68
CA THR A 4 4.98 -18.77 44.86
C THR A 4 5.10 -18.46 43.36
N LYS A 5 5.74 -19.37 42.62
CA LYS A 5 5.77 -19.42 41.15
C LYS A 5 4.34 -19.65 40.63
N SER A 6 3.77 -18.67 39.92
CA SER A 6 2.60 -18.88 39.09
C SER A 6 3.02 -19.47 37.77
N GLU A 7 2.54 -20.66 37.44
CA GLU A 7 2.67 -21.33 36.16
C GLU A 7 1.98 -20.46 35.06
N LYS A 8 2.77 -20.01 34.11
CA LYS A 8 2.25 -19.38 32.88
C LYS A 8 1.73 -20.47 31.94
N ASN A 9 0.46 -20.77 31.99
CA ASN A 9 -0.23 -21.45 30.91
C ASN A 9 -0.09 -20.58 29.64
N GLY A 10 0.54 -21.13 28.60
CA GLY A 10 0.68 -20.51 27.29
C GLY A 10 -0.68 -20.41 26.57
N ALA A 11 -1.48 -19.45 26.97
CA ALA A 11 -2.66 -19.07 26.20
C ALA A 11 -2.18 -18.43 24.89
N VAL A 12 -2.46 -19.07 23.77
CA VAL A 12 -2.36 -18.46 22.45
C VAL A 12 -3.32 -17.29 22.43
N THR A 13 -2.80 -16.07 22.49
CA THR A 13 -3.61 -14.86 22.37
C THR A 13 -4.05 -14.76 20.92
N VAL A 14 -5.29 -15.15 20.64
CA VAL A 14 -5.93 -14.94 19.34
C VAL A 14 -6.25 -13.45 19.27
N TYR A 15 -5.45 -12.71 18.50
CA TYR A 15 -5.75 -11.30 18.22
C TYR A 15 -6.95 -11.23 17.26
N THR A 16 -8.10 -10.87 17.77
CA THR A 16 -9.25 -10.50 16.94
C THR A 16 -8.89 -9.22 16.20
N GLN A 17 -8.94 -9.27 14.86
CA GLN A 17 -8.85 -8.05 14.05
C GLN A 17 -10.01 -7.12 14.43
N PRO A 18 -9.82 -5.80 14.49
CA PRO A 18 -10.94 -4.89 14.63
C PRO A 18 -11.98 -5.20 13.56
N GLY A 19 -13.24 -5.15 13.92
CA GLY A 19 -14.35 -5.29 12.97
C GLY A 19 -14.27 -4.23 11.89
N LEU A 20 -14.84 -4.51 10.72
CA LEU A 20 -14.98 -3.49 9.68
C LEU A 20 -15.76 -2.29 10.23
N PRO A 21 -15.47 -1.06 9.76
CA PRO A 21 -16.16 0.14 10.21
C PRO A 21 -17.67 -0.02 10.06
N ALA A 22 -18.44 0.48 11.02
CA ALA A 22 -19.90 0.40 11.02
C ALA A 22 -20.54 0.97 9.73
N SER A 23 -19.83 1.87 9.04
CA SER A 23 -20.23 2.45 7.76
C SER A 23 -20.27 1.43 6.59
N THR A 24 -19.61 0.26 6.71
CA THR A 24 -19.68 -0.80 5.70
C THR A 24 -21.01 -1.55 5.69
N GLN A 25 -21.80 -1.45 6.77
CA GLN A 25 -23.08 -2.17 6.89
C GLN A 25 -24.25 -1.53 6.13
N GLN A 26 -24.07 -0.38 5.46
CA GLN A 26 -25.18 0.39 4.87
C GLN A 26 -25.13 0.60 3.36
N ALA A 27 -24.26 -0.08 2.61
CA ALA A 27 -24.36 -0.03 1.15
C ALA A 27 -25.46 -1.00 0.68
N GLU A 28 -26.65 -0.46 0.38
CA GLU A 28 -27.72 -1.21 -0.26
C GLU A 28 -27.22 -1.88 -1.55
N PRO A 29 -27.59 -3.16 -1.82
CA PRO A 29 -27.20 -3.83 -3.05
C PRO A 29 -27.73 -3.03 -4.26
N ARG A 30 -26.81 -2.47 -5.04
CA ARG A 30 -27.13 -1.71 -6.25
C ARG A 30 -27.46 -2.67 -7.40
N GLY A 31 -28.68 -3.24 -7.39
CA GLY A 31 -29.27 -3.90 -8.55
C GLY A 31 -28.35 -4.89 -9.29
N ASP A 32 -27.98 -4.56 -10.52
CA ASP A 32 -27.25 -5.44 -11.44
C ASP A 32 -25.71 -5.31 -11.40
N MET A 33 -25.17 -4.43 -10.54
CA MET A 33 -23.72 -4.21 -10.39
C MET A 33 -23.21 -4.90 -9.12
N PRO A 34 -22.16 -5.74 -9.24
CA PRO A 34 -21.51 -6.32 -8.06
C PRO A 34 -20.83 -5.24 -7.22
N SER A 35 -20.75 -5.45 -5.92
CA SER A 35 -19.90 -4.67 -5.03
C SER A 35 -18.43 -5.03 -5.24
N PHE A 36 -17.55 -4.01 -5.26
CA PHE A 36 -16.11 -4.20 -5.46
C PHE A 36 -15.33 -3.84 -4.19
N ALA A 37 -14.43 -4.72 -3.77
CA ALA A 37 -13.39 -4.43 -2.80
C ALA A 37 -12.04 -4.30 -3.52
N ILE A 38 -11.29 -3.22 -3.25
CA ILE A 38 -10.03 -2.92 -3.95
C ILE A 38 -8.86 -2.93 -2.98
N ALA A 39 -7.89 -3.80 -3.22
CA ALA A 39 -6.64 -3.88 -2.47
C ALA A 39 -5.49 -3.24 -3.25
N LEU A 40 -4.85 -2.24 -2.67
CA LEU A 40 -3.72 -1.51 -3.23
C LEU A 40 -2.44 -1.91 -2.50
N GLY A 41 -1.54 -2.59 -3.20
CA GLY A 41 -0.29 -3.09 -2.62
C GLY A 41 0.76 -2.02 -2.36
N GLY A 42 1.74 -2.36 -1.51
CA GLY A 42 2.93 -1.57 -1.25
C GLY A 42 3.98 -1.72 -2.36
N GLY A 43 4.80 -0.68 -2.60
CA GLY A 43 5.82 -0.76 -3.65
C GLY A 43 6.67 0.50 -3.85
N GLY A 44 6.59 1.49 -2.96
CA GLY A 44 7.27 2.78 -3.10
C GLY A 44 6.84 3.52 -4.37
N ALA A 45 7.77 4.07 -5.16
CA ALA A 45 7.48 4.82 -6.39
C ALA A 45 6.64 4.03 -7.40
N ARG A 46 6.76 2.69 -7.41
CA ARG A 46 5.94 1.84 -8.28
C ARG A 46 4.44 1.95 -7.98
N GLY A 47 4.06 2.40 -6.77
CA GLY A 47 2.67 2.66 -6.40
C GLY A 47 2.00 3.77 -7.21
N ILE A 48 2.76 4.59 -7.96
CA ILE A 48 2.22 5.53 -8.95
C ILE A 48 1.37 4.77 -9.98
N ALA A 49 1.66 3.50 -10.25
CA ALA A 49 0.89 2.62 -11.13
C ALA A 49 -0.54 2.32 -10.62
N HIS A 50 -0.86 2.62 -9.37
CA HIS A 50 -2.25 2.55 -8.90
C HIS A 50 -3.15 3.59 -9.57
N ILE A 51 -2.61 4.76 -9.92
CA ILE A 51 -3.40 5.87 -10.47
C ILE A 51 -4.11 5.47 -11.77
N PRO A 52 -3.46 4.89 -12.81
CA PRO A 52 -4.17 4.41 -14.00
C PRO A 52 -5.27 3.38 -13.70
N ILE A 53 -5.11 2.55 -12.68
CA ILE A 53 -6.15 1.59 -12.29
C ILE A 53 -7.35 2.30 -11.62
N LEU A 54 -7.08 3.32 -10.80
CA LEU A 54 -8.14 4.14 -10.19
C LEU A 54 -8.89 4.96 -11.25
N GLU A 55 -8.19 5.48 -12.27
CA GLU A 55 -8.85 6.07 -13.46
C GLU A 55 -9.77 5.07 -14.16
N ALA A 56 -9.36 3.79 -14.29
CA ALA A 56 -10.21 2.78 -14.89
C ALA A 56 -11.50 2.54 -14.10
N LEU A 57 -11.47 2.62 -12.77
CA LEU A 57 -12.69 2.58 -11.95
C LEU A 57 -13.63 3.74 -12.27
N ASP A 58 -13.08 4.96 -12.38
CA ASP A 58 -13.85 6.15 -12.72
C ASP A 58 -14.46 6.03 -14.12
N GLU A 59 -13.68 5.59 -15.13
CA GLU A 59 -14.13 5.39 -16.51
C GLU A 59 -15.24 4.33 -16.63
N LEU A 60 -15.20 3.29 -15.80
CA LEU A 60 -16.22 2.25 -15.74
C LEU A 60 -17.43 2.62 -14.87
N GLY A 61 -17.38 3.77 -14.19
CA GLY A 61 -18.40 4.15 -13.22
C GLY A 61 -18.49 3.22 -12.00
N ILE A 62 -17.40 2.48 -11.70
CA ILE A 62 -17.32 1.58 -10.55
C ILE A 62 -16.89 2.37 -9.34
N ARG A 63 -17.77 2.47 -8.35
CA ARG A 63 -17.42 2.99 -7.03
C ARG A 63 -17.14 1.82 -6.09
N PRO A 64 -15.91 1.65 -5.60
CA PRO A 64 -15.62 0.60 -4.64
C PRO A 64 -16.48 0.70 -3.38
N HIS A 65 -16.89 -0.46 -2.88
CA HIS A 65 -17.58 -0.58 -1.60
C HIS A 65 -16.61 -0.34 -0.44
N ILE A 66 -15.37 -0.81 -0.60
CA ILE A 66 -14.30 -0.67 0.38
C ILE A 66 -12.93 -0.70 -0.32
N ILE A 67 -11.97 0.02 0.23
CA ILE A 67 -10.58 0.02 -0.24
C ILE A 67 -9.65 -0.35 0.92
N ALA A 68 -8.65 -1.17 0.67
CA ALA A 68 -7.55 -1.41 1.60
C ALA A 68 -6.22 -1.05 0.94
N GLY A 69 -5.31 -0.46 1.69
CA GLY A 69 -4.01 -0.07 1.19
C GLY A 69 -2.87 -0.38 2.14
N THR A 70 -1.72 -0.72 1.58
CA THR A 70 -0.46 -0.92 2.30
C THR A 70 0.58 0.05 1.78
N SER A 71 1.27 0.79 2.67
CA SER A 71 2.36 1.70 2.30
C SER A 71 1.91 2.74 1.27
N ILE A 72 2.54 2.83 0.10
CA ILE A 72 2.11 3.72 -0.99
C ILE A 72 0.66 3.42 -1.42
N GLY A 73 0.21 2.17 -1.33
CA GLY A 73 -1.18 1.81 -1.58
C GLY A 73 -2.14 2.44 -0.56
N ALA A 74 -1.70 2.69 0.67
CA ALA A 74 -2.50 3.42 1.66
C ALA A 74 -2.62 4.91 1.30
N LEU A 75 -1.55 5.54 0.78
CA LEU A 75 -1.61 6.91 0.29
C LEU A 75 -2.61 7.05 -0.87
N MET A 76 -2.46 6.19 -1.89
CA MET A 76 -3.29 6.24 -3.09
C MET A 76 -4.75 5.89 -2.77
N GLY A 77 -4.96 4.88 -1.92
CA GLY A 77 -6.29 4.45 -1.48
C GLY A 77 -7.02 5.51 -0.68
N ALA A 78 -6.35 6.18 0.27
CA ALA A 78 -6.94 7.25 1.06
C ALA A 78 -7.29 8.48 0.20
N ALA A 79 -6.40 8.88 -0.73
CA ALA A 79 -6.68 9.97 -1.66
C ALA A 79 -7.91 9.67 -2.52
N TYR A 80 -8.01 8.48 -3.09
CA TYR A 80 -9.17 8.08 -3.87
C TYR A 80 -10.44 7.94 -3.01
N ALA A 81 -10.31 7.36 -1.81
CA ALA A 81 -11.42 7.22 -0.87
C ALA A 81 -11.97 8.57 -0.38
N SER A 82 -11.16 9.64 -0.37
CA SER A 82 -11.63 11.00 -0.08
C SER A 82 -12.52 11.59 -1.18
N GLY A 83 -12.51 10.96 -2.36
CA GLY A 83 -13.29 11.34 -3.53
C GLY A 83 -12.49 12.14 -4.58
N ILE A 84 -11.16 12.16 -4.48
CA ILE A 84 -10.28 12.66 -5.53
C ILE A 84 -10.29 11.62 -6.65
N SER A 85 -10.59 12.04 -7.90
CA SER A 85 -10.62 11.13 -9.05
C SER A 85 -9.22 10.65 -9.43
N GLY A 86 -9.11 9.52 -10.13
CA GLY A 86 -7.84 9.04 -10.68
C GLY A 86 -7.19 10.09 -11.60
N ALA A 87 -7.97 10.82 -12.40
CA ALA A 87 -7.48 11.89 -13.26
C ALA A 87 -6.91 13.08 -12.46
N ASP A 88 -7.58 13.49 -11.37
CA ASP A 88 -7.06 14.54 -10.48
C ASP A 88 -5.80 14.07 -9.75
N MET A 89 -5.74 12.80 -9.32
CA MET A 89 -4.54 12.21 -8.73
C MET A 89 -3.37 12.22 -9.72
N ARG A 90 -3.60 11.91 -11.01
CA ARG A 90 -2.57 11.99 -12.07
C ARG A 90 -2.06 13.43 -12.22
N SER A 91 -2.97 14.38 -12.31
CA SER A 91 -2.65 15.79 -12.45
C SER A 91 -1.85 16.31 -11.25
N TYR A 92 -2.29 15.97 -10.04
CA TYR A 92 -1.59 16.31 -8.80
C TYR A 92 -0.18 15.68 -8.74
N CYS A 93 -0.05 14.41 -9.08
CA CYS A 93 1.23 13.71 -9.13
C CYS A 93 2.20 14.41 -10.11
N SER A 94 1.73 14.72 -11.32
CA SER A 94 2.52 15.42 -12.33
C SER A 94 2.95 16.81 -11.86
N GLU A 95 2.05 17.58 -11.24
CA GLU A 95 2.38 18.88 -10.67
C GLU A 95 3.39 18.79 -9.52
N LEU A 96 3.18 17.85 -8.60
CA LEU A 96 4.04 17.63 -7.45
C LEU A 96 5.48 17.34 -7.87
N PHE A 97 5.67 16.40 -8.80
CA PHE A 97 7.01 15.99 -9.23
C PHE A 97 7.64 16.92 -10.27
N SER A 98 6.86 17.71 -11.01
CA SER A 98 7.40 18.71 -11.96
C SER A 98 7.76 20.03 -11.27
N LYS A 99 6.87 20.57 -10.43
CA LYS A 99 7.05 21.90 -9.84
C LYS A 99 7.79 21.91 -8.52
N ARG A 100 7.68 20.82 -7.71
CA ARG A 100 8.32 20.73 -6.38
C ARG A 100 9.60 19.90 -6.38
N VAL A 101 10.20 19.68 -7.56
CA VAL A 101 11.42 18.86 -7.73
C VAL A 101 12.53 19.23 -6.72
N ALA A 102 12.76 20.52 -6.50
CA ALA A 102 13.83 20.96 -5.59
C ALA A 102 13.55 20.57 -4.12
N VAL A 103 12.30 20.69 -3.67
CA VAL A 103 11.89 20.34 -2.30
C VAL A 103 11.93 18.82 -2.14
N ILE A 104 11.37 18.10 -3.09
CA ILE A 104 11.31 16.63 -3.08
C ILE A 104 12.74 16.07 -3.22
N LYS A 105 13.57 16.58 -4.14
CA LYS A 105 14.98 16.19 -4.23
C LYS A 105 15.73 16.43 -2.93
N ARG A 106 15.50 17.56 -2.23
CA ARG A 106 16.11 17.84 -0.94
C ARG A 106 15.64 16.87 0.16
N LEU A 107 14.38 16.42 0.10
CA LEU A 107 13.84 15.39 0.98
C LEU A 107 14.50 14.03 0.70
N PHE A 108 14.54 13.63 -0.59
CA PHE A 108 15.09 12.34 -1.01
C PHE A 108 16.63 12.33 -1.13
N SER A 109 17.32 13.46 -1.37
CA SER A 109 18.80 13.50 -1.42
C SER A 109 19.44 13.21 -0.06
N ARG A 110 18.73 13.47 1.02
CA ARG A 110 19.17 13.04 2.36
C ARG A 110 19.04 11.52 2.55
N LEU A 111 18.21 10.84 1.76
CA LEU A 111 18.10 9.38 1.71
C LEU A 111 19.17 8.77 0.77
N ASN A 112 19.58 9.51 -0.26
CA ASN A 112 20.58 9.13 -1.28
C ASN A 112 21.91 9.86 -1.08
N SER A 113 22.36 10.12 0.15
CA SER A 113 23.68 10.72 0.36
C SER A 113 24.77 9.85 -0.31
N GLU A 114 25.57 10.49 -1.17
CA GLU A 114 26.60 9.88 -2.05
C GLU A 114 27.74 9.13 -1.36
N ASP A 115 27.75 9.10 -0.03
CA ASP A 115 28.61 8.19 0.74
C ASP A 115 28.04 6.77 0.72
N ASN A 116 28.12 6.13 -0.44
CA ASN A 116 27.78 4.71 -0.69
C ASN A 116 28.73 3.73 0.01
N SER A 117 29.51 4.17 0.98
CA SER A 117 30.36 3.30 1.80
C SER A 117 29.47 2.65 2.88
N PHE A 118 29.53 1.32 2.96
CA PHE A 118 28.90 0.53 4.04
C PHE A 118 29.33 1.05 5.43
N THR A 119 30.58 1.51 5.57
CA THR A 119 31.09 2.13 6.78
C THR A 119 30.43 3.48 7.06
N GLY A 120 30.13 4.29 6.03
CA GLY A 120 29.37 5.54 6.15
C GLY A 120 27.92 5.29 6.55
N PHE A 121 27.29 4.29 5.96
CA PHE A 121 25.94 3.85 6.34
C PHE A 121 25.91 3.32 7.78
N LEU A 122 26.83 2.43 8.15
CA LEU A 122 26.89 1.84 9.49
C LEU A 122 27.23 2.89 10.55
N SER A 123 28.18 3.79 10.29
CA SER A 123 28.55 4.86 11.24
C SER A 123 27.43 5.88 11.44
N LYS A 124 26.70 6.23 10.40
CA LYS A 124 25.50 7.07 10.50
C LYS A 124 24.35 6.38 11.22
N THR A 125 24.21 5.07 11.06
CA THR A 125 23.14 4.27 11.70
C THR A 125 23.48 3.97 13.16
N MET A 126 24.75 3.73 13.48
CA MET A 126 25.21 3.42 14.86
C MET A 126 25.39 4.67 15.71
N ASN A 127 25.70 5.85 15.15
CA ASN A 127 25.81 7.11 15.88
C ASN A 127 24.46 7.85 16.06
N ALA A 128 23.37 7.12 16.06
CA ALA A 128 22.09 7.36 16.74
C ALA A 128 21.40 8.73 16.59
N THR A 129 21.74 9.55 15.62
CA THR A 129 20.98 10.76 15.31
C THR A 129 20.67 10.89 13.82
N MET A 130 20.32 9.77 13.18
CA MET A 130 19.64 9.90 11.89
C MET A 130 18.35 10.69 12.12
N PRO A 131 18.17 11.84 11.46
CA PRO A 131 16.89 12.51 11.47
C PRO A 131 15.91 11.65 10.64
N PHE A 132 15.32 10.63 11.26
CA PHE A 132 14.12 10.02 10.73
C PHE A 132 13.10 11.15 10.56
N PHE A 133 12.64 11.35 9.34
CA PHE A 133 11.60 12.33 9.12
C PHE A 133 10.33 11.88 9.82
N PRO A 134 9.63 12.77 10.54
CA PRO A 134 8.28 12.49 10.98
C PRO A 134 7.44 12.17 9.74
N GLY A 135 6.93 10.93 9.65
CA GLY A 135 6.17 10.47 8.48
C GLY A 135 5.01 11.41 8.14
N GLU A 136 4.32 11.91 9.15
CA GLU A 136 3.22 12.85 9.03
C GLU A 136 3.61 14.11 8.23
N ARG A 137 4.75 14.76 8.56
CA ARG A 137 5.20 15.95 7.82
C ARG A 137 5.59 15.67 6.37
N VAL A 138 6.12 14.48 6.12
CA VAL A 138 6.42 14.05 4.74
C VAL A 138 5.13 13.86 3.97
N LEU A 139 4.13 13.22 4.59
CA LEU A 139 2.83 12.99 3.98
C LEU A 139 2.04 14.28 3.77
N GLU A 140 2.03 15.20 4.74
CA GLU A 140 1.42 16.54 4.58
C GLU A 140 2.01 17.30 3.38
N ALA A 141 3.28 17.09 3.05
CA ALA A 141 3.91 17.70 1.89
C ALA A 141 3.62 16.96 0.56
N LEU A 142 3.26 15.68 0.62
CA LEU A 142 3.03 14.82 -0.55
C LEU A 142 1.56 14.60 -0.86
N LEU A 143 0.67 14.67 0.13
CA LEU A 143 -0.75 14.43 -0.04
C LEU A 143 -1.49 15.72 -0.44
N PRO A 144 -2.59 15.60 -1.21
CA PRO A 144 -3.46 16.72 -1.50
C PRO A 144 -4.03 17.33 -0.21
N PRO A 145 -4.12 18.67 -0.11
CA PRO A 145 -4.62 19.35 1.09
C PRO A 145 -6.11 19.12 1.36
N GLU A 146 -6.83 18.56 0.40
CA GLU A 146 -8.26 18.27 0.47
C GLU A 146 -8.58 16.98 1.24
N LEU A 147 -7.59 16.22 1.70
CA LEU A 147 -7.84 15.02 2.49
C LEU A 147 -8.55 15.36 3.81
N PRO A 148 -9.58 14.59 4.19
CA PRO A 148 -10.23 14.75 5.48
C PRO A 148 -9.27 14.44 6.63
N ALA A 149 -9.52 15.03 7.80
CA ALA A 149 -8.68 14.82 8.97
C ALA A 149 -8.81 13.38 9.54
N THR A 150 -9.94 12.74 9.32
CA THR A 150 -10.25 11.42 9.87
C THR A 150 -10.86 10.47 8.83
N PHE A 151 -10.87 9.17 9.13
CA PHE A 151 -11.48 8.13 8.28
C PHE A 151 -12.97 8.38 8.05
N GLU A 152 -13.69 8.91 9.03
CA GLU A 152 -15.13 9.18 8.98
C GLU A 152 -15.49 10.24 7.93
N GLY A 153 -14.53 11.08 7.55
CA GLY A 153 -14.69 12.07 6.48
C GLY A 153 -14.48 11.49 5.07
N LEU A 154 -14.07 10.24 4.94
CA LEU A 154 -13.87 9.60 3.64
C LEU A 154 -15.23 9.26 2.99
N LYS A 155 -15.27 9.32 1.65
CA LYS A 155 -16.47 8.98 0.86
C LYS A 155 -16.60 7.48 0.58
N ILE A 156 -15.49 6.73 0.72
CA ILE A 156 -15.44 5.28 0.58
C ILE A 156 -14.77 4.74 1.84
N PRO A 157 -15.31 3.69 2.48
CA PRO A 157 -14.66 2.99 3.59
C PRO A 157 -13.24 2.59 3.23
N PHE A 158 -12.29 2.87 4.12
CA PHE A 158 -10.88 2.66 3.87
C PHE A 158 -10.20 1.93 5.02
N LEU A 159 -9.27 1.04 4.69
CA LEU A 159 -8.46 0.26 5.62
C LEU A 159 -6.98 0.53 5.36
N ALA A 160 -6.30 1.13 6.33
CA ALA A 160 -4.84 1.30 6.28
C ALA A 160 -4.17 0.11 6.98
N VAL A 161 -3.36 -0.64 6.25
CA VAL A 161 -2.69 -1.83 6.79
C VAL A 161 -1.31 -1.47 7.29
N THR A 162 -1.04 -1.81 8.55
CA THR A 162 0.23 -1.57 9.25
C THR A 162 0.76 -2.85 9.86
N THR A 163 2.01 -2.81 10.36
CA THR A 163 2.63 -3.87 11.15
C THR A 163 2.84 -3.38 12.57
N ASP A 164 2.29 -4.08 13.57
CA ASP A 164 2.67 -3.91 14.97
C ASP A 164 4.06 -4.50 15.17
N PHE A 165 5.04 -3.64 15.48
CA PHE A 165 6.44 -4.01 15.53
C PHE A 165 6.75 -5.04 16.62
N TYR A 166 6.18 -4.87 17.82
CA TYR A 166 6.47 -5.76 18.95
C TYR A 166 5.62 -7.02 18.94
N MET A 167 4.38 -6.91 18.45
CA MET A 167 3.50 -8.07 18.33
C MET A 167 3.80 -8.90 17.08
N GLN A 168 4.55 -8.35 16.10
CA GLN A 168 4.90 -9.00 14.83
C GLN A 168 3.67 -9.47 14.04
N THR A 169 2.59 -8.68 14.10
CA THR A 169 1.31 -8.99 13.48
C THR A 169 0.79 -7.82 12.66
N GLN A 170 -0.13 -8.13 11.75
CA GLN A 170 -0.90 -7.12 11.04
C GLN A 170 -1.77 -6.34 12.03
N TYR A 171 -1.78 -5.01 11.86
CA TYR A 171 -2.74 -4.12 12.50
C TYR A 171 -3.42 -3.26 11.44
N VAL A 172 -4.75 -3.33 11.36
CA VAL A 172 -5.55 -2.59 10.37
C VAL A 172 -6.21 -1.43 11.08
N ILE A 173 -6.05 -0.22 10.52
CA ILE A 173 -6.64 1.01 11.03
C ILE A 173 -7.76 1.42 10.08
N SER A 174 -8.95 1.69 10.63
CA SER A 174 -10.16 2.02 9.88
C SER A 174 -10.95 3.18 10.46
N GLU A 175 -10.44 3.81 11.52
CA GLU A 175 -11.11 4.91 12.24
C GLU A 175 -10.09 5.88 12.82
N GLY A 176 -10.53 7.07 13.22
CA GLY A 176 -9.70 8.07 13.86
C GLY A 176 -8.84 8.89 12.87
N PRO A 177 -7.68 9.42 13.29
CA PRO A 177 -6.86 10.34 12.51
C PRO A 177 -6.29 9.67 11.25
N LEU A 178 -6.58 10.23 10.07
CA LEU A 178 -6.22 9.62 8.78
C LEU A 178 -4.72 9.73 8.48
N ILE A 179 -4.12 10.91 8.63
CA ILE A 179 -2.70 11.14 8.31
C ILE A 179 -1.75 10.28 9.17
N PRO A 180 -1.91 10.19 10.51
CA PRO A 180 -1.13 9.27 11.33
C PRO A 180 -1.23 7.80 10.91
N ALA A 181 -2.43 7.34 10.53
CA ALA A 181 -2.64 5.96 10.07
C ALA A 181 -1.92 5.68 8.74
N ILE A 182 -2.01 6.61 7.76
CA ILE A 182 -1.26 6.51 6.50
C ILE A 182 0.24 6.55 6.77
N ALA A 183 0.70 7.44 7.68
CA ALA A 183 2.10 7.54 8.07
C ALA A 183 2.61 6.23 8.68
N ALA A 184 1.83 5.60 9.54
CA ALA A 184 2.14 4.29 10.12
C ALA A 184 2.25 3.20 9.03
N SER A 185 1.28 3.18 8.09
CA SER A 185 1.28 2.23 6.97
C SER A 185 2.49 2.40 6.04
N ALA A 186 3.01 3.60 5.91
CA ALA A 186 4.16 3.94 5.06
C ALA A 186 5.49 4.07 5.85
N ALA A 187 5.51 3.75 7.14
CA ALA A 187 6.67 3.89 8.02
C ALA A 187 7.75 2.83 7.73
N LEU A 188 8.35 2.90 6.54
CA LEU A 188 9.44 2.02 6.14
C LEU A 188 10.69 2.34 6.97
N PRO A 189 11.22 1.38 7.75
CA PRO A 189 12.43 1.56 8.54
C PRO A 189 13.61 2.04 7.70
N GLY A 190 14.34 3.04 8.21
CA GLY A 190 15.42 3.71 7.50
C GLY A 190 14.96 4.89 6.62
N VAL A 191 13.66 5.03 6.36
CA VAL A 191 13.07 6.15 5.59
C VAL A 191 12.21 7.03 6.48
N LEU A 192 11.21 6.47 7.13
CA LEU A 192 10.31 7.16 8.05
C LEU A 192 10.40 6.58 9.45
N ARG A 193 10.05 7.41 10.45
CA ARG A 193 9.95 6.95 11.84
C ARG A 193 8.78 5.99 12.01
N PRO A 194 8.94 4.96 12.85
CA PRO A 194 7.79 4.25 13.40
C PRO A 194 6.79 5.23 14.03
N VAL A 195 5.51 4.94 13.91
CA VAL A 195 4.42 5.75 14.47
C VAL A 195 3.89 5.08 15.72
N GLU A 196 3.76 5.85 16.80
CA GLU A 196 3.06 5.38 17.99
C GLU A 196 1.58 5.76 17.88
N LEU A 197 0.71 4.77 17.87
CA LEU A 197 -0.74 4.93 17.81
C LEU A 197 -1.42 3.87 18.67
N ASP A 198 -2.37 4.27 19.51
CA ASP A 198 -3.11 3.39 20.42
C ASP A 198 -2.22 2.51 21.32
N GLY A 199 -1.08 3.06 21.77
CA GLY A 199 -0.10 2.36 22.59
C GLY A 199 0.70 1.28 21.85
N ARG A 200 0.66 1.26 20.51
CA ARG A 200 1.40 0.37 19.62
C ARG A 200 2.50 1.12 18.88
N VAL A 201 3.60 0.46 18.63
CA VAL A 201 4.63 0.97 17.73
C VAL A 201 4.42 0.33 16.36
N LEU A 202 4.00 1.13 15.40
CA LEU A 202 3.61 0.69 14.07
C LEU A 202 4.70 1.03 13.05
N VAL A 203 4.91 0.10 12.13
CA VAL A 203 5.80 0.23 10.97
C VAL A 203 5.05 -0.17 9.69
N ASP A 204 5.71 -0.01 8.54
CA ASP A 204 5.14 -0.30 7.21
C ASP A 204 4.41 -1.65 7.18
N GLY A 205 3.18 -1.63 6.70
CA GLY A 205 2.31 -2.82 6.62
C GLY A 205 2.83 -3.90 5.68
N GLY A 206 3.75 -3.53 4.77
CA GLY A 206 4.35 -4.46 3.83
C GLY A 206 5.07 -5.62 4.49
N PHE A 207 5.59 -5.47 5.71
CA PHE A 207 6.30 -6.56 6.39
C PHE A 207 5.42 -7.77 6.73
N VAL A 208 4.11 -7.59 6.83
CA VAL A 208 3.15 -8.67 7.16
C VAL A 208 2.08 -8.86 6.11
N ASN A 209 1.68 -7.79 5.43
CA ASN A 209 0.65 -7.83 4.40
C ASN A 209 0.91 -6.82 3.27
N PRO A 210 1.84 -7.13 2.37
CA PRO A 210 2.21 -6.23 1.28
C PRO A 210 1.12 -6.04 0.22
N LEU A 211 0.13 -6.94 0.15
CA LEU A 211 -1.03 -6.86 -0.75
C LEU A 211 -2.27 -7.30 0.02
N PRO A 212 -3.09 -6.35 0.54
CA PRO A 212 -4.05 -6.62 1.60
C PRO A 212 -5.44 -7.07 1.11
N PHE A 213 -5.52 -7.96 0.12
CA PHE A 213 -6.80 -8.44 -0.41
C PHE A 213 -7.58 -9.36 0.55
N ASP A 214 -6.90 -9.95 1.51
CA ASP A 214 -7.47 -10.87 2.49
C ASP A 214 -8.17 -10.18 3.68
N VAL A 215 -8.05 -8.84 3.79
CA VAL A 215 -8.68 -8.11 4.88
C VAL A 215 -10.19 -7.94 4.70
N PHE A 216 -10.70 -8.14 3.50
CA PHE A 216 -12.12 -7.92 3.18
C PHE A 216 -13.05 -9.08 3.58
N LYS A 217 -12.55 -10.30 3.75
CA LYS A 217 -13.28 -11.48 4.27
C LYS A 217 -14.70 -11.70 3.71
N GLY A 218 -14.90 -11.49 2.42
CA GLY A 218 -16.20 -11.69 1.77
C GLY A 218 -17.16 -10.51 1.87
N GLU A 219 -16.66 -9.32 2.20
CA GLU A 219 -17.45 -8.08 2.28
C GLU A 219 -17.86 -7.50 0.92
N ALA A 220 -17.44 -8.12 -0.19
CA ALA A 220 -17.81 -7.69 -1.53
C ALA A 220 -17.97 -8.90 -2.47
N ASP A 221 -18.75 -8.71 -3.51
CA ASP A 221 -18.98 -9.73 -4.54
C ASP A 221 -17.74 -9.99 -5.40
N VAL A 222 -16.89 -8.98 -5.57
CA VAL A 222 -15.66 -9.02 -6.37
C VAL A 222 -14.52 -8.37 -5.59
N THR A 223 -13.45 -9.11 -5.37
CA THR A 223 -12.22 -8.60 -4.79
C THR A 223 -11.18 -8.40 -5.89
N ALA A 224 -10.67 -7.18 -6.03
CA ALA A 224 -9.57 -6.86 -6.94
C ALA A 224 -8.32 -6.44 -6.16
N ALA A 225 -7.16 -6.95 -6.57
CA ALA A 225 -5.87 -6.64 -5.97
C ALA A 225 -4.89 -6.13 -7.02
N ILE A 226 -4.21 -5.03 -6.72
CA ILE A 226 -3.21 -4.40 -7.58
C ILE A 226 -1.85 -4.57 -6.92
N ASP A 227 -1.03 -5.47 -7.49
CA ASP A 227 0.28 -5.84 -6.99
C ASP A 227 1.36 -5.01 -7.70
N VAL A 228 1.88 -4.01 -7.01
CA VAL A 228 2.96 -3.14 -7.47
C VAL A 228 4.31 -3.49 -6.84
N SER A 229 4.45 -4.67 -6.26
CA SER A 229 5.66 -5.19 -5.61
C SER A 229 6.38 -6.24 -6.46
N PRO A 230 6.78 -5.96 -7.71
CA PRO A 230 7.53 -6.89 -8.52
C PRO A 230 8.88 -7.17 -7.87
N GLY A 231 9.34 -8.41 -7.99
CA GLY A 231 10.67 -8.81 -7.55
C GLY A 231 11.80 -8.10 -8.31
N PRO A 232 13.05 -8.24 -7.85
CA PRO A 232 14.20 -7.69 -8.53
C PRO A 232 14.23 -8.18 -9.98
N SER A 233 14.29 -7.24 -10.95
CA SER A 233 14.41 -7.59 -12.36
C SER A 233 15.88 -7.92 -12.66
N ARG A 234 16.12 -8.96 -13.47
CA ARG A 234 17.42 -9.16 -14.10
C ARG A 234 17.68 -7.98 -15.03
N GLY A 235 18.90 -7.41 -14.99
CA GLY A 235 19.27 -6.33 -15.88
C GLY A 235 18.94 -6.63 -17.35
N LYS A 236 18.78 -5.61 -18.17
CA LYS A 236 18.32 -5.68 -19.58
C LYS A 236 19.09 -6.70 -20.45
N ASP A 237 20.29 -7.07 -20.05
CA ASP A 237 21.19 -7.95 -20.84
C ASP A 237 21.09 -9.45 -20.47
N GLY A 238 20.21 -9.85 -19.57
CA GLY A 238 20.04 -11.26 -19.16
C GLY A 238 21.28 -11.91 -18.52
N LYS A 239 22.38 -11.17 -18.36
CA LYS A 239 23.60 -11.65 -17.72
C LYS A 239 23.38 -11.78 -16.22
N LYS A 240 23.89 -12.85 -15.62
CA LYS A 240 23.94 -13.03 -14.16
C LYS A 240 24.79 -11.90 -13.56
N GLN A 241 24.15 -10.85 -13.08
CA GLN A 241 24.81 -9.80 -12.34
C GLN A 241 24.65 -10.13 -10.86
N PHE A 242 25.75 -10.17 -10.12
CA PHE A 242 25.66 -10.23 -8.67
C PHE A 242 25.09 -8.91 -8.17
N PRO A 243 24.07 -8.94 -7.28
CA PRO A 243 23.58 -7.72 -6.72
C PRO A 243 24.68 -7.01 -5.94
N SER A 244 24.75 -5.69 -6.03
CA SER A 244 25.56 -4.88 -5.13
C SER A 244 25.08 -5.06 -3.68
N LEU A 245 25.91 -4.70 -2.70
CA LEU A 245 25.52 -4.80 -1.30
C LEU A 245 24.21 -4.05 -1.01
N MET A 246 24.04 -2.85 -1.57
CA MET A 246 22.81 -2.06 -1.42
C MET A 246 21.60 -2.73 -2.07
N GLU A 247 21.76 -3.25 -3.29
CA GLU A 247 20.70 -4.02 -3.95
C GLU A 247 20.31 -5.27 -3.16
N ALA A 248 21.30 -5.96 -2.58
CA ALA A 248 21.03 -7.12 -1.73
C ALA A 248 20.28 -6.73 -0.45
N MET A 249 20.69 -5.64 0.22
CA MET A 249 20.05 -5.15 1.44
C MET A 249 18.59 -4.69 1.20
N VAL A 250 18.33 -3.98 0.10
CA VAL A 250 16.99 -3.50 -0.25
C VAL A 250 16.15 -4.61 -0.88
N GLY A 251 16.76 -5.49 -1.66
CA GLY A 251 16.07 -6.56 -2.37
C GLY A 251 15.72 -7.77 -1.50
N SER A 252 16.48 -8.04 -0.43
CA SER A 252 16.21 -9.20 0.44
C SER A 252 14.85 -9.11 1.15
N PRO A 253 14.45 -7.99 1.77
CA PRO A 253 13.11 -7.82 2.27
C PRO A 253 12.03 -8.02 1.18
N GLN A 254 12.27 -7.55 -0.05
CA GLN A 254 11.32 -7.75 -1.16
C GLN A 254 11.10 -9.23 -1.50
N ILE A 255 12.10 -10.08 -1.34
CA ILE A 255 11.94 -11.53 -1.53
C ILE A 255 10.94 -12.09 -0.50
N ALA A 256 11.04 -11.66 0.76
CA ALA A 256 10.10 -12.05 1.81
C ALA A 256 8.68 -11.55 1.52
N LEU A 257 8.52 -10.27 1.13
CA LEU A 257 7.23 -9.67 0.76
C LEU A 257 6.56 -10.44 -0.39
N ASN A 258 7.31 -10.73 -1.46
CA ASN A 258 6.81 -11.52 -2.59
C ASN A 258 6.46 -12.97 -2.17
N THR A 259 7.17 -13.53 -1.21
CA THR A 259 6.85 -14.86 -0.68
C THR A 259 5.54 -14.82 0.09
N ILE A 260 5.32 -13.81 0.94
CA ILE A 260 4.04 -13.60 1.65
C ILE A 260 2.88 -13.51 0.65
N ILE A 261 3.01 -12.68 -0.39
CA ILE A 261 1.95 -12.55 -1.42
C ILE A 261 1.67 -13.90 -2.07
N ARG A 262 2.71 -14.62 -2.51
CA ARG A 262 2.55 -15.94 -3.15
C ARG A 262 1.87 -16.97 -2.26
N GLU A 263 2.22 -17.01 -0.99
CA GLU A 263 1.59 -17.94 -0.04
C GLU A 263 0.12 -17.57 0.20
N LYS A 264 -0.20 -16.28 0.35
CA LYS A 264 -1.57 -15.81 0.49
C LYS A 264 -2.44 -16.13 -0.73
N LEU A 265 -1.90 -15.96 -1.94
CA LEU A 265 -2.60 -16.28 -3.19
C LEU A 265 -2.95 -17.78 -3.34
N LYS A 266 -2.23 -18.67 -2.67
CA LYS A 266 -2.56 -20.11 -2.70
C LYS A 266 -3.81 -20.44 -1.89
N THR A 267 -4.09 -19.68 -0.84
CA THR A 267 -5.18 -19.97 0.09
C THR A 267 -6.43 -19.16 -0.16
N ASN A 268 -6.27 -17.91 -0.61
CA ASN A 268 -7.39 -17.00 -0.84
C ASN A 268 -7.01 -16.00 -1.94
N ALA A 269 -7.14 -16.39 -3.21
CA ALA A 269 -6.85 -15.50 -4.33
C ALA A 269 -7.99 -14.47 -4.53
N PRO A 270 -7.68 -13.20 -4.88
CA PRO A 270 -8.69 -12.24 -5.30
C PRO A 270 -9.29 -12.66 -6.66
N ASP A 271 -10.52 -12.20 -6.96
CA ASP A 271 -11.16 -12.44 -8.26
C ASP A 271 -10.41 -11.82 -9.43
N ILE A 272 -9.79 -10.66 -9.17
CA ILE A 272 -9.00 -9.90 -10.13
C ILE A 272 -7.63 -9.61 -9.49
N LEU A 273 -6.56 -10.05 -10.14
CA LEU A 273 -5.18 -9.72 -9.76
C LEU A 273 -4.50 -9.04 -10.92
N ILE A 274 -4.09 -7.78 -10.72
CA ILE A 274 -3.37 -6.98 -11.72
C ILE A 274 -1.93 -6.75 -11.27
N ARG A 275 -1.00 -7.00 -12.18
CA ARG A 275 0.45 -6.78 -12.00
C ARG A 275 1.00 -5.91 -13.12
N PRO A 276 1.07 -4.58 -12.94
CA PRO A 276 1.65 -3.70 -13.95
C PRO A 276 3.10 -4.07 -14.28
N HIS A 277 3.52 -3.89 -15.53
CA HIS A 277 4.89 -4.17 -16.00
C HIS A 277 5.89 -3.10 -15.57
N ILE A 278 6.05 -2.91 -14.27
CA ILE A 278 6.86 -1.86 -13.64
C ILE A 278 8.08 -2.40 -12.87
N GLY A 279 8.43 -3.67 -13.06
CA GLY A 279 9.49 -4.36 -12.31
C GLY A 279 10.89 -3.76 -12.45
N HIS A 280 11.14 -2.98 -13.50
CA HIS A 280 12.42 -2.33 -13.75
C HIS A 280 12.59 -0.99 -13.00
N PHE A 281 11.52 -0.44 -12.39
CA PHE A 281 11.63 0.75 -11.56
C PHE A 281 12.05 0.39 -10.13
N LEU A 282 12.87 1.25 -9.54
CA LEU A 282 13.29 1.12 -8.15
C LEU A 282 12.22 1.71 -7.20
N VAL A 283 12.31 1.33 -5.92
CA VAL A 283 11.38 1.79 -4.86
C VAL A 283 11.37 3.31 -4.71
N LEU A 284 12.49 3.99 -5.05
CA LEU A 284 12.67 5.44 -4.92
C LEU A 284 12.61 6.21 -6.25
N ASP A 285 12.23 5.56 -7.36
CA ASP A 285 12.17 6.18 -8.70
C ASP A 285 10.97 7.12 -8.90
N PHE A 286 10.60 7.90 -7.89
CA PHE A 286 9.45 8.82 -7.94
C PHE A 286 9.53 9.85 -9.07
N PHE A 287 10.74 10.23 -9.50
CA PHE A 287 10.93 11.17 -10.61
C PHE A 287 10.70 10.56 -12.00
N LYS A 288 10.53 9.23 -12.07
CA LYS A 288 10.17 8.53 -13.31
C LYS A 288 8.65 8.30 -13.42
N PHE A 289 7.86 9.17 -12.81
CA PHE A 289 6.41 9.01 -12.72
C PHE A 289 5.73 8.90 -14.09
N GLU A 290 6.16 9.68 -15.10
CA GLU A 290 5.63 9.61 -16.47
C GLU A 290 5.93 8.25 -17.13
N GLU A 291 7.14 7.71 -16.91
CA GLU A 291 7.51 6.40 -17.40
C GLU A 291 6.69 5.30 -16.72
N ILE A 292 6.42 5.44 -15.42
CA ILE A 292 5.58 4.51 -14.65
C ILE A 292 4.13 4.58 -15.15
N PHE A 293 3.57 5.75 -15.39
CA PHE A 293 2.25 5.90 -16.01
C PHE A 293 2.18 5.16 -17.34
N THR A 294 3.13 5.46 -18.26
CA THR A 294 3.18 4.84 -19.58
C THR A 294 3.27 3.31 -19.49
N ALA A 295 4.13 2.79 -18.61
CA ALA A 295 4.30 1.34 -18.40
C ALA A 295 3.05 0.67 -17.80
N SER A 296 2.15 1.45 -17.18
CA SER A 296 0.96 0.95 -16.49
C SER A 296 -0.32 0.99 -17.34
N GLU A 297 -0.32 1.65 -18.51
CA GLU A 297 -1.52 1.77 -19.35
C GLU A 297 -2.05 0.41 -19.81
N ALA A 298 -1.19 -0.54 -20.13
CA ALA A 298 -1.61 -1.90 -20.48
C ALA A 298 -2.35 -2.59 -19.33
N ALA A 299 -1.91 -2.37 -18.09
CA ALA A 299 -2.55 -2.92 -16.89
C ALA A 299 -3.91 -2.24 -16.62
N LYS A 300 -4.06 -0.95 -16.93
CA LYS A 300 -5.35 -0.24 -16.89
C LYS A 300 -6.38 -0.93 -17.78
N GLU A 301 -6.02 -1.20 -19.03
CA GLU A 301 -6.91 -1.86 -19.98
C GLU A 301 -7.17 -3.35 -19.61
N GLU A 302 -6.20 -4.04 -19.03
CA GLU A 302 -6.40 -5.38 -18.48
C GLU A 302 -7.41 -5.38 -17.34
N PHE A 303 -7.28 -4.41 -16.42
CA PHE A 303 -8.20 -4.25 -15.29
C PHE A 303 -9.63 -3.96 -15.75
N LYS A 304 -9.83 -3.06 -16.73
CA LYS A 304 -11.14 -2.75 -17.30
C LYS A 304 -11.82 -4.02 -17.83
N ARG A 305 -11.10 -4.78 -18.67
CA ARG A 305 -11.62 -6.06 -19.21
C ARG A 305 -11.93 -7.08 -18.12
N ALA A 306 -11.15 -7.13 -17.05
CA ALA A 306 -11.40 -8.05 -15.93
C ALA A 306 -12.66 -7.65 -15.15
N CYS A 307 -12.87 -6.35 -14.90
CA CYS A 307 -14.08 -5.83 -14.26
C CYS A 307 -15.34 -6.12 -15.11
N GLU A 308 -15.31 -5.88 -16.41
CA GLU A 308 -16.43 -6.17 -17.31
C GLU A 308 -16.82 -7.67 -17.30
N LYS A 309 -15.81 -8.54 -17.28
CA LYS A 309 -16.04 -9.99 -17.15
C LYS A 309 -16.67 -10.36 -15.79
N ALA A 310 -16.21 -9.74 -14.71
CA ALA A 310 -16.76 -9.96 -13.37
C ALA A 310 -18.22 -9.50 -13.28
N ILE A 311 -18.53 -8.31 -13.81
CA ILE A 311 -19.90 -7.77 -13.90
C ILE A 311 -20.81 -8.72 -14.71
N THR A 312 -20.32 -9.16 -15.87
CA THR A 312 -21.09 -10.08 -16.73
C THR A 312 -21.38 -11.41 -16.02
N ARG A 313 -20.39 -11.94 -15.30
CA ARG A 313 -20.55 -13.16 -14.50
C ARG A 313 -21.59 -12.97 -13.40
N HIS A 314 -21.52 -11.88 -12.67
CA HIS A 314 -22.46 -11.56 -11.59
C HIS A 314 -23.91 -11.48 -12.11
N ARG A 315 -24.16 -10.78 -13.23
CA ARG A 315 -25.48 -10.68 -13.87
C ARG A 315 -26.04 -12.04 -14.25
N LYS A 316 -25.23 -12.94 -14.80
CA LYS A 316 -25.63 -14.29 -15.12
C LYS A 316 -26.03 -15.10 -13.88
N THR A 317 -25.31 -14.96 -12.78
CA THR A 317 -25.64 -15.62 -11.52
C THR A 317 -26.98 -15.14 -10.95
N LEU A 318 -27.36 -13.89 -11.20
CA LEU A 318 -28.66 -13.34 -10.81
C LEU A 318 -29.80 -13.72 -11.77
N GLY A 319 -29.53 -14.50 -12.82
CA GLY A 319 -30.54 -14.86 -13.81
C GLY A 319 -30.99 -13.73 -14.75
N ARG A 320 -30.17 -12.67 -14.87
CA ARG A 320 -30.45 -11.43 -15.62
C ARG A 320 -29.48 -11.21 -16.79
N GLY A 321 -28.84 -12.26 -17.27
CA GLY A 321 -27.90 -12.24 -18.39
C GLY A 321 -28.47 -12.75 -19.70
#